data_fc4d7c05df125b3a92c63375d5be958b
#
_entry.id   fc4d7c05df125b3a92c63375d5be958b
#
_cell.length_a   1.000
_cell.length_b   1.000
_cell.length_c   1.000
_cell.angle_alpha   90.00
_cell.angle_beta   90.00
_cell.angle_gamma   90.00
#
_symmetry.space_group_name_H-M   'P 1'
#
loop_
_entity.id
_entity.type
_entity.pdbx_description
1 polymer ?
#
loop_
_entity_poly.entity_id
_entity_poly.type
_entity_poly.pdbx_seq_one_letter_code
_entity_poly.pdbx_strand_id
1 'polypeptide(L)'
;MRFRRKAKLFPGVYLNFSKSGISTTLGVPGASVNLGKQGAYLNTGIPGTGLYDRQKIGGGRKGKQTNPQSDIEIPNEIVPNAEIGAIKTDEAETTTTQGLQELKKTLLDCYQERIDLKKDIEKAKTKLTIATVLMVFSYLLIFGFLIKWFKENRKDKKEYLTDLKTQLENCFVNIDMDVDEQIEMKYQNLLENYKSLLTCEKIWDITSTVAVDQKTSRSAASASVTRRLVKFGFGNMDIIKSKHDALHFENANGGDLYIYPAFLAIVDANKKFGLIDIRELDFNFHGQRFLEEEKVPKDAVVIDHTWAKVNKNGTPDKRFKDNYQIPICKYGEIELTSSTGLNEAYSLSSYEKSEHFAQSMIEYQKTIK
;
A
#
# COMPACT_ATOMS: atom_id res chain seq x y z
N MET A 1 -15.89 12.98 -23.47
CA MET A 1 -14.60 12.30 -23.74
C MET A 1 -14.63 10.92 -23.08
N ARG A 2 -14.22 9.86 -23.76
CA ARG A 2 -14.10 8.50 -23.18
C ARG A 2 -12.67 8.31 -22.71
N PHE A 3 -12.46 8.25 -21.39
CA PHE A 3 -11.17 7.91 -20.81
C PHE A 3 -10.97 6.39 -20.87
N ARG A 4 -9.90 5.94 -21.49
CA ARG A 4 -9.47 4.54 -21.49
C ARG A 4 -7.96 4.50 -21.47
N ARG A 5 -7.39 3.71 -20.54
CA ARG A 5 -5.96 3.48 -20.48
C ARG A 5 -5.66 2.03 -20.23
N LYS A 6 -4.49 1.61 -20.70
CA LYS A 6 -4.07 0.23 -20.72
C LYS A 6 -2.65 0.15 -20.16
N ALA A 7 -2.46 -0.48 -19.03
CA ALA A 7 -1.15 -0.78 -18.47
C ALA A 7 -0.78 -2.22 -18.79
N LYS A 8 0.41 -2.45 -19.32
CA LYS A 8 0.93 -3.79 -19.61
C LYS A 8 1.61 -4.30 -18.35
N LEU A 9 1.14 -5.40 -17.78
CA LEU A 9 1.75 -6.04 -16.63
C LEU A 9 2.93 -6.93 -17.04
N PHE A 10 2.70 -7.77 -18.05
CA PHE A 10 3.71 -8.60 -18.71
C PHE A 10 3.18 -9.06 -20.07
N PRO A 11 3.95 -9.76 -20.93
CA PRO A 11 3.47 -10.19 -22.22
C PRO A 11 2.13 -10.92 -22.12
N GLY A 12 1.06 -10.34 -22.73
CA GLY A 12 -0.29 -10.91 -22.75
C GLY A 12 -1.22 -10.46 -21.62
N VAL A 13 -0.75 -9.71 -20.60
CA VAL A 13 -1.58 -9.24 -19.48
C VAL A 13 -1.58 -7.72 -19.39
N TYR A 14 -2.76 -7.13 -19.35
CA TYR A 14 -2.96 -5.68 -19.32
C TYR A 14 -4.01 -5.30 -18.29
N LEU A 15 -3.74 -4.24 -17.51
CA LEU A 15 -4.75 -3.52 -16.75
C LEU A 15 -5.32 -2.39 -17.59
N ASN A 16 -6.63 -2.30 -17.66
CA ASN A 16 -7.32 -1.22 -18.36
C ASN A 16 -8.01 -0.35 -17.33
N PHE A 17 -7.68 0.93 -17.34
CA PHE A 17 -8.29 1.95 -16.51
C PHE A 17 -9.32 2.73 -17.34
N SER A 18 -10.51 2.91 -16.81
CA SER A 18 -11.58 3.68 -17.46
C SER A 18 -12.46 4.36 -16.43
N LYS A 19 -13.27 5.33 -16.85
CA LYS A 19 -14.28 5.95 -15.96
C LYS A 19 -15.26 4.95 -15.34
N SER A 20 -15.43 3.76 -15.92
CA SER A 20 -16.32 2.68 -15.43
C SER A 20 -15.62 1.66 -14.54
N GLY A 21 -14.31 1.79 -14.30
CA GLY A 21 -13.56 0.90 -13.44
C GLY A 21 -12.27 0.38 -14.04
N ILE A 22 -11.54 -0.37 -13.22
CA ILE A 22 -10.39 -1.16 -13.65
C ILE A 22 -10.91 -2.49 -14.21
N SER A 23 -10.29 -2.96 -15.29
CA SER A 23 -10.50 -4.30 -15.83
C SER A 23 -9.18 -4.91 -16.27
N THR A 24 -9.05 -6.22 -16.16
CA THR A 24 -7.87 -6.95 -16.57
C THR A 24 -8.13 -7.58 -17.93
N THR A 25 -7.19 -7.45 -18.86
CA THR A 25 -7.20 -8.17 -20.14
C THR A 25 -6.08 -9.20 -20.13
N LEU A 26 -6.45 -10.46 -20.35
CA LEU A 26 -5.54 -11.59 -20.51
C LEU A 26 -5.60 -12.04 -21.98
N GLY A 27 -4.47 -12.20 -22.62
CA GLY A 27 -4.45 -12.75 -23.97
C GLY A 27 -3.34 -12.24 -24.88
N VAL A 28 -3.33 -12.79 -26.08
CA VAL A 28 -2.40 -12.44 -27.16
C VAL A 28 -3.14 -11.66 -28.24
N PRO A 29 -2.44 -11.00 -29.19
CA PRO A 29 -3.08 -10.41 -30.34
C PRO A 29 -3.98 -11.42 -31.07
N GLY A 30 -5.27 -11.10 -31.19
CA GLY A 30 -6.28 -11.98 -31.83
C GLY A 30 -7.20 -12.73 -30.85
N ALA A 31 -6.78 -12.98 -29.61
CA ALA A 31 -7.65 -13.63 -28.61
C ALA A 31 -7.34 -13.11 -27.21
N SER A 32 -8.31 -12.45 -26.58
CA SER A 32 -8.15 -11.92 -25.20
C SER A 32 -9.45 -11.98 -24.39
N VAL A 33 -9.30 -12.19 -23.08
CA VAL A 33 -10.39 -12.11 -22.10
C VAL A 33 -10.26 -10.81 -21.33
N ASN A 34 -11.34 -10.06 -21.26
CA ASN A 34 -11.42 -8.83 -20.46
C ASN A 34 -12.33 -9.06 -19.26
N LEU A 35 -11.78 -8.89 -18.07
CA LEU A 35 -12.48 -9.08 -16.80
C LEU A 35 -12.68 -7.71 -16.12
N GLY A 36 -13.91 -7.34 -15.81
CA GLY A 36 -14.23 -6.05 -15.19
C GLY A 36 -15.58 -6.04 -14.47
N LYS A 37 -15.92 -4.92 -13.83
CA LYS A 37 -17.18 -4.76 -13.06
C LYS A 37 -18.47 -5.12 -13.81
N GLN A 38 -18.45 -5.07 -15.15
CA GLN A 38 -19.61 -5.41 -15.99
C GLN A 38 -19.65 -6.88 -16.42
N GLY A 39 -18.70 -7.70 -15.96
CA GLY A 39 -18.57 -9.12 -16.28
C GLY A 39 -17.32 -9.44 -17.09
N ALA A 40 -17.22 -10.71 -17.46
CA ALA A 40 -16.15 -11.22 -18.31
C ALA A 40 -16.57 -11.17 -19.78
N TYR A 41 -15.65 -10.73 -20.63
CA TYR A 41 -15.84 -10.64 -22.08
C TYR A 41 -14.70 -11.34 -22.82
N LEU A 42 -15.02 -12.26 -23.68
CA LEU A 42 -14.08 -12.83 -24.65
C LEU A 42 -14.04 -11.90 -25.88
N ASN A 43 -12.86 -11.47 -26.26
CA ASN A 43 -12.64 -10.74 -27.49
C ASN A 43 -11.81 -11.62 -28.43
N THR A 44 -12.33 -11.92 -29.59
CA THR A 44 -11.63 -12.63 -30.66
C THR A 44 -11.56 -11.73 -31.89
N GLY A 45 -10.43 -11.76 -32.59
CA GLY A 45 -10.27 -10.92 -33.79
C GLY A 45 -9.01 -11.25 -34.55
N ILE A 46 -8.96 -10.85 -35.82
CA ILE A 46 -7.79 -11.04 -36.68
C ILE A 46 -6.91 -9.81 -36.59
N PRO A 47 -5.65 -9.93 -36.10
CA PRO A 47 -4.75 -8.79 -35.95
C PRO A 47 -4.55 -8.07 -37.30
N GLY A 48 -4.67 -6.70 -37.26
CA GLY A 48 -4.43 -5.86 -38.43
C GLY A 48 -5.62 -5.65 -39.36
N THR A 49 -6.73 -6.37 -39.22
CA THR A 49 -7.89 -6.26 -40.12
C THR A 49 -9.04 -5.39 -39.60
N GLY A 50 -9.00 -5.02 -38.29
CA GLY A 50 -10.12 -4.30 -37.66
C GLY A 50 -11.36 -5.14 -37.37
N LEU A 51 -11.39 -6.41 -37.79
CA LEU A 51 -12.49 -7.34 -37.52
C LEU A 51 -12.31 -7.94 -36.12
N TYR A 52 -13.30 -7.74 -35.23
CA TYR A 52 -13.33 -8.36 -33.90
C TYR A 52 -14.75 -8.71 -33.48
N ASP A 53 -14.89 -9.78 -32.72
CA ASP A 53 -16.11 -10.17 -32.02
C ASP A 53 -15.89 -10.07 -30.50
N ARG A 54 -16.94 -9.71 -29.76
CA ARG A 54 -16.92 -9.56 -28.33
C ARG A 54 -18.13 -10.23 -27.69
N GLN A 55 -17.91 -11.36 -27.03
CA GLN A 55 -18.93 -12.13 -26.35
C GLN A 55 -18.85 -11.96 -24.83
N LYS A 56 -19.98 -11.79 -24.15
CA LYS A 56 -20.07 -11.73 -22.70
C LYS A 56 -20.14 -13.13 -22.11
N ILE A 57 -19.15 -13.50 -21.25
CA ILE A 57 -19.04 -14.85 -20.67
C ILE A 57 -19.61 -14.89 -19.23
N GLY A 58 -19.94 -13.74 -18.60
CA GLY A 58 -20.47 -13.70 -17.24
C GLY A 58 -21.15 -12.39 -16.88
N GLY A 59 -22.14 -12.42 -15.98
CA GLY A 59 -22.97 -11.28 -15.61
C GLY A 59 -22.58 -10.61 -14.29
N GLY A 60 -22.40 -9.29 -14.31
CA GLY A 60 -22.27 -8.45 -13.13
C GLY A 60 -23.60 -7.81 -12.74
N ARG A 61 -23.88 -7.70 -11.44
CA ARG A 61 -25.05 -7.01 -10.90
C ARG A 61 -24.92 -5.49 -11.06
N LYS A 62 -25.99 -4.82 -11.48
CA LYS A 62 -26.09 -3.35 -11.51
C LYS A 62 -26.19 -2.79 -10.10
N GLY A 63 -25.16 -2.07 -9.64
CA GLY A 63 -25.25 -1.19 -8.49
C GLY A 63 -25.82 0.19 -8.89
N LYS A 64 -26.79 0.69 -8.13
CA LYS A 64 -27.42 2.00 -8.30
C LYS A 64 -26.41 3.10 -7.98
N GLN A 65 -26.21 4.04 -8.90
CA GLN A 65 -25.48 5.27 -8.65
C GLN A 65 -26.34 6.22 -7.84
N THR A 66 -25.86 6.64 -6.69
CA THR A 66 -26.29 7.87 -6.02
C THR A 66 -25.15 8.87 -6.14
N ASN A 67 -25.47 10.01 -6.71
CA ASN A 67 -24.56 11.16 -6.84
C ASN A 67 -24.76 12.04 -5.60
N PRO A 68 -23.73 12.47 -4.90
CA PRO A 68 -23.78 13.73 -4.18
C PRO A 68 -22.63 14.65 -4.63
N GLN A 69 -23.02 15.72 -5.28
CA GLN A 69 -22.25 16.94 -5.32
C GLN A 69 -22.39 17.60 -3.94
N SER A 70 -21.30 17.75 -3.22
CA SER A 70 -21.23 18.67 -2.09
C SER A 70 -19.82 19.24 -2.03
N ASP A 71 -19.77 20.56 -2.03
CA ASP A 71 -18.58 21.35 -1.71
C ASP A 71 -18.04 20.90 -0.37
N ILE A 72 -16.75 20.50 -0.35
CA ILE A 72 -16.10 20.06 0.88
C ILE A 72 -15.62 21.32 1.59
N GLU A 73 -16.45 21.91 2.41
CA GLU A 73 -15.98 22.69 3.55
C GLU A 73 -15.33 21.69 4.52
N ILE A 74 -14.04 21.83 4.76
CA ILE A 74 -13.36 21.11 5.84
C ILE A 74 -13.93 21.68 7.12
N PRO A 75 -14.69 20.94 7.93
CA PRO A 75 -15.27 21.48 9.13
C PRO A 75 -14.15 21.88 10.08
N ASN A 76 -14.13 23.15 10.46
CA ASN A 76 -13.25 23.65 11.54
C ASN A 76 -13.70 23.13 12.93
N GLU A 77 -14.64 22.22 12.97
CA GLU A 77 -15.13 21.59 14.18
C GLU A 77 -14.47 20.24 14.41
N ILE A 78 -13.85 20.18 15.54
CA ILE A 78 -13.25 19.01 16.16
C ILE A 78 -14.40 18.07 16.51
N VAL A 79 -14.63 17.09 15.65
CA VAL A 79 -15.62 16.05 15.92
C VAL A 79 -14.96 14.96 16.75
N PRO A 80 -15.43 14.73 17.97
CA PRO A 80 -15.02 13.55 18.74
C PRO A 80 -15.86 12.35 18.28
N ASN A 81 -15.63 11.90 17.06
CA ASN A 81 -16.13 10.60 16.58
C ASN A 81 -14.97 9.64 16.39
N ALA A 82 -14.16 9.48 17.45
CA ALA A 82 -13.28 8.33 17.48
C ALA A 82 -14.16 7.08 17.64
N GLU A 83 -14.20 6.21 16.65
CA GLU A 83 -14.80 4.89 16.80
C GLU A 83 -14.11 4.17 17.97
N ILE A 84 -14.94 3.80 18.97
CA ILE A 84 -14.44 3.14 20.17
C ILE A 84 -14.16 1.70 19.82
N GLY A 85 -12.89 1.32 19.79
CA GLY A 85 -12.50 -0.06 19.47
C GLY A 85 -11.05 -0.22 19.05
N ALA A 86 -10.71 -1.41 18.63
CA ALA A 86 -9.43 -1.70 17.98
C ALA A 86 -9.49 -1.19 16.52
N ILE A 87 -8.50 -0.39 16.14
CA ILE A 87 -8.31 0.03 14.76
C ILE A 87 -7.33 -0.98 14.15
N LYS A 88 -7.84 -1.82 13.28
CA LYS A 88 -7.07 -2.89 12.65
C LYS A 88 -7.74 -3.36 11.38
N THR A 89 -6.93 -3.52 10.34
CA THR A 89 -7.34 -4.14 9.08
C THR A 89 -7.60 -5.64 9.26
N ASP A 90 -8.59 -6.15 8.55
CA ASP A 90 -8.85 -7.59 8.42
C ASP A 90 -7.65 -8.32 7.79
N GLU A 91 -7.71 -9.66 7.74
CA GLU A 91 -6.62 -10.43 7.11
C GLU A 91 -6.39 -9.99 5.66
N ALA A 92 -5.13 -9.70 5.30
CA ALA A 92 -4.75 -9.22 3.97
C ALA A 92 -5.28 -10.11 2.82
N GLU A 93 -5.48 -11.41 3.06
CA GLU A 93 -6.03 -12.33 2.07
C GLU A 93 -7.48 -12.03 1.69
N THR A 94 -8.30 -11.55 2.62
CA THR A 94 -9.71 -11.24 2.41
C THR A 94 -9.93 -9.84 1.87
N THR A 95 -8.98 -8.94 2.14
CA THR A 95 -9.03 -7.52 1.84
C THR A 95 -8.65 -7.23 0.38
N THR A 96 -9.45 -7.70 -0.58
CA THR A 96 -9.15 -7.46 -2.00
C THR A 96 -10.40 -7.09 -2.77
N THR A 97 -10.33 -5.92 -3.44
CA THR A 97 -11.38 -5.46 -4.37
C THR A 97 -11.63 -6.49 -5.47
N GLN A 98 -12.89 -6.74 -5.78
CA GLN A 98 -13.29 -7.76 -6.76
C GLN A 98 -12.62 -7.58 -8.14
N GLY A 99 -12.40 -6.33 -8.57
CA GLY A 99 -11.73 -6.02 -9.85
C GLY A 99 -10.23 -6.31 -9.89
N LEU A 100 -9.58 -6.55 -8.73
CA LEU A 100 -8.14 -6.77 -8.60
C LEU A 100 -7.75 -8.23 -8.30
N GLN A 101 -8.71 -9.16 -8.26
CA GLN A 101 -8.44 -10.58 -7.94
C GLN A 101 -7.44 -11.23 -8.91
N GLU A 102 -7.53 -10.92 -10.21
CA GLU A 102 -6.61 -11.45 -11.22
C GLU A 102 -5.20 -10.85 -11.06
N LEU A 103 -5.10 -9.56 -10.72
CA LEU A 103 -3.80 -8.96 -10.40
C LEU A 103 -3.21 -9.62 -9.16
N LYS A 104 -4.01 -9.81 -8.10
CA LYS A 104 -3.58 -10.51 -6.90
C LYS A 104 -3.04 -11.90 -7.19
N LYS A 105 -3.77 -12.69 -7.99
CA LYS A 105 -3.33 -14.02 -8.41
C LYS A 105 -1.98 -13.97 -9.12
N THR A 106 -1.83 -13.06 -10.08
CA THR A 106 -0.59 -12.87 -10.83
C THR A 106 0.59 -12.51 -9.91
N LEU A 107 0.36 -11.64 -8.91
CA LEU A 107 1.38 -11.27 -7.95
C LEU A 107 1.72 -12.45 -7.03
N LEU A 108 0.75 -13.26 -6.62
CA LEU A 108 0.97 -14.49 -5.84
C LEU A 108 1.79 -15.52 -6.62
N ASP A 109 1.46 -15.73 -7.90
CA ASP A 109 2.20 -16.64 -8.77
C ASP A 109 3.66 -16.17 -8.94
N CYS A 110 3.87 -14.88 -9.19
CA CYS A 110 5.20 -14.28 -9.26
C CYS A 110 5.96 -14.44 -7.92
N TYR A 111 5.30 -14.22 -6.79
CA TYR A 111 5.91 -14.38 -5.47
C TYR A 111 6.34 -15.84 -5.21
N GLN A 112 5.49 -16.80 -5.57
CA GLN A 112 5.79 -18.23 -5.44
C GLN A 112 6.98 -18.63 -6.32
N GLU A 113 7.00 -18.18 -7.56
CA GLU A 113 8.13 -18.42 -8.48
C GLU A 113 9.45 -17.87 -7.94
N ARG A 114 9.45 -16.65 -7.34
CA ARG A 114 10.63 -16.10 -6.68
C ARG A 114 11.13 -16.95 -5.51
N ILE A 115 10.20 -17.53 -4.73
CA ILE A 115 10.56 -18.44 -3.63
C ILE A 115 11.26 -19.68 -4.19
N ASP A 116 10.71 -20.27 -5.25
CA ASP A 116 11.23 -21.48 -5.83
C ASP A 116 12.58 -21.24 -6.53
N LEU A 117 12.74 -20.13 -7.24
CA LEU A 117 14.02 -19.68 -7.79
C LEU A 117 15.08 -19.47 -6.67
N LYS A 118 14.73 -18.86 -5.55
CA LYS A 118 15.66 -18.71 -4.41
C LYS A 118 16.12 -20.06 -3.87
N LYS A 119 15.21 -21.03 -3.72
CA LYS A 119 15.55 -22.40 -3.31
C LYS A 119 16.46 -23.08 -4.32
N ASP A 120 16.21 -22.92 -5.61
CA ASP A 120 17.03 -23.52 -6.66
C ASP A 120 18.40 -22.86 -6.77
N ILE A 121 18.52 -21.56 -6.52
CA ILE A 121 19.79 -20.85 -6.40
C ILE A 121 20.64 -21.44 -5.26
N GLU A 122 20.03 -21.69 -4.09
CA GLU A 122 20.77 -22.32 -2.96
C GLU A 122 21.24 -23.74 -3.29
N LYS A 123 20.40 -24.54 -3.95
CA LYS A 123 20.81 -25.87 -4.44
C LYS A 123 21.94 -25.77 -5.49
N ALA A 124 21.85 -24.80 -6.41
CA ALA A 124 22.86 -24.56 -7.44
C ALA A 124 24.19 -24.10 -6.84
N LYS A 125 24.19 -23.24 -5.83
CA LYS A 125 25.38 -22.84 -5.07
C LYS A 125 26.08 -24.05 -4.46
N THR A 126 25.32 -24.94 -3.80
CA THR A 126 25.86 -26.18 -3.21
C THR A 126 26.49 -27.08 -4.27
N LYS A 127 25.81 -27.29 -5.41
CA LYS A 127 26.34 -28.09 -6.52
C LYS A 127 27.62 -27.47 -7.11
N LEU A 128 27.68 -26.15 -7.24
CA LEU A 128 28.89 -25.44 -7.71
C LEU A 128 30.04 -25.58 -6.72
N THR A 129 29.79 -25.52 -5.43
CA THR A 129 30.80 -25.72 -4.38
C THR A 129 31.37 -27.13 -4.47
N ILE A 130 30.53 -28.17 -4.56
CA ILE A 130 30.94 -29.56 -4.72
C ILE A 130 31.81 -29.72 -5.99
N ALA A 131 31.34 -29.19 -7.14
CA ALA A 131 32.09 -29.26 -8.40
C ALA A 131 33.41 -28.54 -8.29
N THR A 132 33.52 -27.45 -7.54
CA THR A 132 34.79 -26.74 -7.31
C THR A 132 35.72 -27.54 -6.45
N VAL A 133 35.25 -28.17 -5.38
CA VAL A 133 36.08 -29.05 -4.51
C VAL A 133 36.57 -30.24 -5.32
N LEU A 134 35.72 -30.91 -6.08
CA LEU A 134 36.16 -32.04 -6.94
C LEU A 134 37.18 -31.62 -7.97
N MET A 135 37.05 -30.44 -8.56
CA MET A 135 38.03 -29.90 -9.48
C MET A 135 39.41 -29.68 -8.78
N VAL A 136 39.41 -29.10 -7.56
CA VAL A 136 40.65 -28.91 -6.78
C VAL A 136 41.27 -30.25 -6.46
N PHE A 137 40.49 -31.21 -5.98
CA PHE A 137 41.01 -32.58 -5.71
C PHE A 137 41.62 -33.26 -6.95
N SER A 138 41.02 -33.03 -8.14
CA SER A 138 41.57 -33.60 -9.37
C SER A 138 42.99 -33.09 -9.70
N TYR A 139 43.33 -31.89 -9.32
CA TYR A 139 44.67 -31.35 -9.45
C TYR A 139 45.66 -31.97 -8.44
N LEU A 140 45.20 -32.21 -7.20
CA LEU A 140 46.02 -32.81 -6.14
C LEU A 140 46.35 -34.28 -6.41
N LEU A 141 45.43 -35.02 -7.03
CA LEU A 141 45.56 -36.46 -7.29
C LEU A 141 46.17 -36.79 -8.68
N ILE A 142 46.60 -35.78 -9.42
CA ILE A 142 47.25 -35.90 -10.76
C ILE A 142 46.44 -36.71 -11.78
N PHE A 143 45.09 -36.66 -11.69
CA PHE A 143 44.22 -37.26 -12.70
C PHE A 143 44.10 -36.37 -13.96
N GLY A 144 45.21 -36.20 -14.69
CA GLY A 144 45.35 -35.26 -15.80
C GLY A 144 44.26 -35.36 -16.86
N PHE A 145 43.76 -36.57 -17.14
CA PHE A 145 42.70 -36.80 -18.14
C PHE A 145 41.31 -36.38 -17.69
N LEU A 146 41.04 -36.28 -16.37
CA LEU A 146 39.75 -35.85 -15.82
C LEU A 146 39.67 -34.34 -15.56
N ILE A 147 40.78 -33.62 -15.56
CA ILE A 147 40.82 -32.18 -15.24
C ILE A 147 39.95 -31.38 -16.21
N LYS A 148 39.95 -31.71 -17.49
CA LYS A 148 39.13 -31.03 -18.49
C LYS A 148 37.64 -31.21 -18.18
N TRP A 149 37.22 -32.43 -17.86
CA TRP A 149 35.84 -32.74 -17.51
C TRP A 149 35.35 -32.02 -16.23
N PHE A 150 36.22 -31.99 -15.18
CA PHE A 150 35.87 -31.25 -13.95
C PHE A 150 35.79 -29.75 -14.17
N LYS A 151 36.62 -29.17 -15.02
CA LYS A 151 36.56 -27.76 -15.41
C LYS A 151 35.25 -27.45 -16.15
N GLU A 152 34.89 -28.27 -17.12
CA GLU A 152 33.65 -28.11 -17.87
C GLU A 152 32.41 -28.24 -16.94
N ASN A 153 32.36 -29.29 -16.14
CA ASN A 153 31.28 -29.47 -15.17
C ASN A 153 31.13 -28.27 -14.21
N ARG A 154 32.24 -27.72 -13.69
CA ARG A 154 32.20 -26.51 -12.87
C ARG A 154 31.72 -25.29 -13.65
N LYS A 155 32.14 -25.13 -14.90
CA LYS A 155 31.69 -24.05 -15.79
C LYS A 155 30.16 -24.11 -15.99
N ASP A 156 29.64 -25.28 -16.35
CA ASP A 156 28.21 -25.49 -16.53
C ASP A 156 27.40 -25.18 -15.28
N LYS A 157 27.90 -25.60 -14.09
CA LYS A 157 27.23 -25.28 -12.81
C LYS A 157 27.26 -23.79 -12.50
N LYS A 158 28.34 -23.09 -12.87
CA LYS A 158 28.45 -21.64 -12.69
C LYS A 158 27.51 -20.90 -13.63
N GLU A 159 27.43 -21.33 -14.89
CA GLU A 159 26.52 -20.75 -15.89
C GLU A 159 25.08 -20.93 -15.46
N TYR A 160 24.69 -22.16 -15.10
CA TYR A 160 23.34 -22.44 -14.56
C TYR A 160 22.99 -21.58 -13.34
N LEU A 161 23.91 -21.38 -12.40
CA LEU A 161 23.69 -20.48 -11.26
C LEU A 161 23.49 -19.03 -11.70
N THR A 162 24.24 -18.60 -12.73
CA THR A 162 24.10 -17.23 -13.26
C THR A 162 22.74 -17.06 -13.91
N ASP A 163 22.28 -18.05 -14.70
CA ASP A 163 20.96 -18.04 -15.35
C ASP A 163 19.83 -17.96 -14.32
N LEU A 164 19.89 -18.76 -13.25
CA LEU A 164 18.89 -18.70 -12.18
C LEU A 164 18.85 -17.34 -11.48
N LYS A 165 20.01 -16.70 -11.28
CA LYS A 165 20.07 -15.35 -10.71
C LYS A 165 19.44 -14.32 -11.65
N THR A 166 19.74 -14.41 -12.94
CA THR A 166 19.14 -13.53 -13.98
C THR A 166 17.63 -13.74 -14.06
N GLN A 167 17.14 -14.98 -13.96
CA GLN A 167 15.71 -15.25 -13.87
C GLN A 167 15.09 -14.61 -12.64
N LEU A 168 15.71 -14.72 -11.47
CA LEU A 168 15.23 -14.08 -10.24
C LEU A 168 15.18 -12.55 -10.34
N GLU A 169 16.18 -11.93 -10.97
CA GLU A 169 16.24 -10.48 -11.21
C GLU A 169 15.13 -10.01 -12.15
N ASN A 170 14.71 -10.86 -13.08
CA ASN A 170 13.66 -10.57 -14.05
C ASN A 170 12.26 -11.09 -13.61
N CYS A 171 12.17 -11.76 -12.47
CA CYS A 171 10.91 -12.25 -11.91
C CYS A 171 10.21 -11.15 -11.10
N PHE A 172 9.49 -10.28 -11.78
CA PHE A 172 8.68 -9.19 -11.22
C PHE A 172 7.53 -8.83 -12.16
N VAL A 173 6.51 -8.18 -11.62
CA VAL A 173 5.39 -7.62 -12.37
C VAL A 173 5.67 -6.14 -12.64
N ASN A 174 5.71 -5.76 -13.92
CA ASN A 174 5.81 -4.35 -14.30
C ASN A 174 4.43 -3.71 -14.26
N ILE A 175 4.29 -2.63 -13.50
CA ILE A 175 3.10 -1.80 -13.47
C ILE A 175 3.43 -0.48 -14.18
N ASP A 176 3.35 -0.50 -15.52
CA ASP A 176 3.47 0.70 -16.32
C ASP A 176 2.10 1.35 -16.46
N MET A 177 1.96 2.52 -15.87
CA MET A 177 0.77 3.37 -16.02
C MET A 177 1.07 4.49 -17.00
N ASP A 178 0.50 4.37 -18.18
CA ASP A 178 0.47 5.46 -19.15
C ASP A 178 -0.70 6.38 -18.77
N VAL A 179 -0.46 7.41 -17.97
CA VAL A 179 -1.49 8.30 -17.39
C VAL A 179 -1.63 9.58 -18.21
N ASP A 180 -2.83 10.16 -18.19
CA ASP A 180 -3.14 11.46 -18.82
C ASP A 180 -2.33 12.56 -18.15
N GLU A 181 -1.91 13.53 -18.90
CA GLU A 181 -1.10 14.64 -18.40
C GLU A 181 -1.73 15.29 -17.15
N GLN A 182 -3.06 15.40 -17.10
CA GLN A 182 -3.77 15.91 -15.94
C GLN A 182 -3.66 14.98 -14.72
N ILE A 183 -3.77 13.68 -14.92
CA ILE A 183 -3.64 12.69 -13.83
C ILE A 183 -2.18 12.65 -13.38
N GLU A 184 -1.23 12.68 -14.32
CA GLU A 184 0.20 12.71 -13.99
C GLU A 184 0.53 13.95 -13.14
N MET A 185 0.05 15.14 -13.52
CA MET A 185 0.26 16.37 -12.72
C MET A 185 -0.33 16.24 -11.30
N LYS A 186 -1.54 15.70 -11.15
CA LYS A 186 -2.15 15.50 -9.83
C LYS A 186 -1.39 14.47 -9.00
N TYR A 187 -0.91 13.41 -9.65
CA TYR A 187 -0.08 12.42 -8.96
C TYR A 187 1.27 12.99 -8.54
N GLN A 188 1.92 13.81 -9.38
CA GLN A 188 3.16 14.49 -9.01
C GLN A 188 2.96 15.44 -7.82
N ASN A 189 1.86 16.21 -7.81
CA ASN A 189 1.51 17.05 -6.67
C ASN A 189 1.32 16.21 -5.38
N LEU A 190 0.67 15.05 -5.50
CA LEU A 190 0.52 14.11 -4.37
C LEU A 190 1.90 13.62 -3.86
N LEU A 191 2.82 13.25 -4.77
CA LEU A 191 4.17 12.84 -4.40
C LEU A 191 4.96 13.94 -3.71
N GLU A 192 4.84 15.19 -4.15
CA GLU A 192 5.50 16.34 -3.53
C GLU A 192 4.97 16.60 -2.11
N ASN A 193 3.64 16.60 -1.93
CA ASN A 193 3.04 16.76 -0.62
C ASN A 193 3.36 15.58 0.32
N TYR A 194 3.46 14.36 -0.24
CA TYR A 194 3.93 13.22 0.54
C TYR A 194 5.38 13.36 0.99
N LYS A 195 6.28 13.84 0.14
CA LYS A 195 7.67 14.16 0.54
C LYS A 195 7.71 15.18 1.68
N SER A 196 6.84 16.19 1.64
CA SER A 196 6.70 17.15 2.73
C SER A 196 6.21 16.45 4.01
N LEU A 197 5.23 15.56 3.91
CA LEU A 197 4.68 14.78 5.02
C LEU A 197 5.76 13.93 5.72
N LEU A 198 6.69 13.32 4.96
CA LEU A 198 7.81 12.54 5.50
C LEU A 198 8.73 13.34 6.42
N THR A 199 8.66 14.66 6.39
CA THR A 199 9.45 15.55 7.27
C THR A 199 8.74 15.84 8.59
N CYS A 200 7.60 15.22 8.90
CA CYS A 200 6.99 15.30 10.22
C CYS A 200 7.93 14.71 11.27
N GLU A 201 8.02 15.38 12.43
CA GLU A 201 8.91 14.91 13.50
C GLU A 201 8.46 13.58 14.06
N LYS A 202 7.12 13.39 14.15
CA LYS A 202 6.52 12.13 14.59
C LYS A 202 5.31 11.77 13.74
N ILE A 203 5.24 10.48 13.42
CA ILE A 203 4.09 9.83 12.80
C ILE A 203 3.74 8.63 13.67
N TRP A 204 2.47 8.48 14.03
CA TRP A 204 1.99 7.38 14.84
C TRP A 204 0.89 6.62 14.09
N ASP A 205 0.93 5.32 14.21
CA ASP A 205 -0.18 4.44 13.94
C ASP A 205 -1.08 4.36 15.18
N ILE A 206 -2.38 4.58 15.00
CA ILE A 206 -3.39 4.51 16.06
C ILE A 206 -3.97 3.10 16.09
N THR A 207 -3.57 2.32 17.09
CA THR A 207 -3.96 0.90 17.15
C THR A 207 -5.26 0.64 17.90
N SER A 208 -5.69 1.56 18.74
CA SER A 208 -7.00 1.51 19.42
C SER A 208 -7.41 2.84 20.02
N THR A 209 -8.72 3.03 20.14
CA THR A 209 -9.33 4.17 20.83
C THR A 209 -10.33 3.65 21.85
N VAL A 210 -10.28 4.17 23.07
CA VAL A 210 -11.16 3.78 24.17
C VAL A 210 -11.78 5.04 24.80
N ALA A 211 -13.10 5.04 24.96
CA ALA A 211 -13.78 6.15 25.63
C ALA A 211 -13.32 6.31 27.09
N VAL A 212 -13.08 7.53 27.51
CA VAL A 212 -12.68 7.85 28.89
C VAL A 212 -13.89 8.37 29.66
N ASP A 213 -14.20 7.75 30.80
CA ASP A 213 -15.16 8.34 31.73
C ASP A 213 -14.52 9.55 32.42
N GLN A 214 -14.79 10.72 31.87
CA GLN A 214 -14.25 12.00 32.36
C GLN A 214 -14.58 12.29 33.83
N LYS A 215 -15.71 11.78 34.33
CA LYS A 215 -16.13 11.99 35.72
C LYS A 215 -15.25 11.20 36.68
N THR A 216 -15.01 9.95 36.37
CA THR A 216 -14.21 9.04 37.23
C THR A 216 -12.71 9.37 37.12
N SER A 217 -12.21 9.55 35.88
CA SER A 217 -10.81 9.86 35.60
C SER A 217 -10.41 11.30 35.95
N ARG A 218 -11.40 12.22 35.99
CA ARG A 218 -11.20 13.67 36.08
C ARG A 218 -10.28 14.21 35.01
N SER A 219 -10.31 13.61 33.85
CA SER A 219 -9.56 14.02 32.68
C SER A 219 -10.39 14.97 31.81
N ALA A 220 -9.73 15.90 31.13
CA ALA A 220 -10.35 16.68 30.05
C ALA A 220 -10.49 15.86 28.75
N ALA A 221 -9.80 14.73 28.62
CA ALA A 221 -9.88 13.85 27.46
C ALA A 221 -11.19 13.09 27.42
N SER A 222 -11.84 13.01 26.25
CA SER A 222 -13.03 12.19 26.01
C SER A 222 -12.68 10.74 25.60
N ALA A 223 -11.48 10.54 25.05
CA ALA A 223 -10.97 9.25 24.65
C ALA A 223 -9.48 9.10 24.99
N SER A 224 -9.05 7.88 25.20
CA SER A 224 -7.66 7.47 25.31
C SER A 224 -7.28 6.71 24.04
N VAL A 225 -6.14 7.08 23.46
CA VAL A 225 -5.64 6.53 22.21
C VAL A 225 -4.37 5.74 22.49
N THR A 226 -4.31 4.50 22.00
CA THR A 226 -3.07 3.72 21.95
C THR A 226 -2.42 3.97 20.60
N ARG A 227 -1.21 4.50 20.60
CA ARG A 227 -0.47 4.86 19.37
C ARG A 227 0.95 4.30 19.41
N ARG A 228 1.50 3.99 18.24
CA ARG A 228 2.87 3.51 18.06
C ARG A 228 3.58 4.33 17.02
N LEU A 229 4.85 4.69 17.28
CA LEU A 229 5.68 5.37 16.28
C LEU A 229 5.91 4.45 15.09
N VAL A 230 5.69 5.00 13.90
CA VAL A 230 5.90 4.34 12.61
C VAL A 230 6.66 5.26 11.65
N LYS A 231 7.13 4.71 10.55
CA LYS A 231 7.83 5.45 9.51
C LYS A 231 7.09 5.36 8.20
N PHE A 232 6.89 6.50 7.59
CA PHE A 232 6.46 6.58 6.21
C PHE A 232 7.67 6.74 5.29
N GLY A 233 7.54 6.35 4.04
CA GLY A 233 8.61 6.43 3.07
C GLY A 233 8.16 6.15 1.65
N PHE A 234 9.10 6.02 0.75
CA PHE A 234 8.88 5.50 -0.59
C PHE A 234 9.44 4.09 -0.67
N GLY A 235 8.74 3.22 -1.37
CA GLY A 235 9.20 1.85 -1.58
C GLY A 235 8.25 1.08 -2.47
N ASN A 236 8.72 -0.06 -2.97
CA ASN A 236 7.91 -0.97 -3.77
C ASN A 236 7.92 -2.35 -3.14
N MET A 237 6.86 -3.12 -3.37
CA MET A 237 6.91 -4.55 -3.10
C MET A 237 8.00 -5.18 -3.98
N ASP A 238 8.75 -6.14 -3.43
CA ASP A 238 9.86 -6.85 -4.15
C ASP A 238 9.45 -7.44 -5.50
N ILE A 239 8.17 -7.74 -5.66
CA ILE A 239 7.59 -8.36 -6.86
C ILE A 239 7.00 -7.36 -7.84
N ILE A 240 7.03 -6.06 -7.51
CA ILE A 240 6.46 -5.00 -8.35
C ILE A 240 7.57 -4.02 -8.76
N LYS A 241 7.65 -3.74 -10.05
CA LYS A 241 8.39 -2.60 -10.61
C LYS A 241 7.40 -1.60 -11.17
N SER A 242 7.56 -0.33 -10.79
CA SER A 242 6.74 0.77 -11.26
C SER A 242 7.64 1.96 -11.62
N LYS A 243 7.16 2.84 -12.50
CA LYS A 243 7.83 4.10 -12.86
C LYS A 243 8.03 5.00 -11.64
N HIS A 244 7.07 4.99 -10.73
CA HIS A 244 7.11 5.74 -9.47
C HIS A 244 7.09 4.76 -8.30
N ASP A 245 7.90 5.03 -7.29
CA ASP A 245 7.84 4.29 -6.03
C ASP A 245 6.48 4.51 -5.36
N ALA A 246 5.94 3.47 -4.74
CA ALA A 246 4.71 3.58 -3.99
C ALA A 246 4.92 4.41 -2.71
N LEU A 247 3.86 5.07 -2.26
CA LEU A 247 3.82 5.66 -0.93
C LEU A 247 3.73 4.51 0.09
N HIS A 248 4.74 4.37 0.92
CA HIS A 248 4.83 3.31 1.92
C HIS A 248 4.44 3.84 3.29
N PHE A 249 3.45 3.24 3.93
CA PHE A 249 3.00 3.51 5.28
C PHE A 249 3.29 2.27 6.12
N GLU A 250 4.23 2.38 7.06
CA GLU A 250 4.49 1.33 8.03
C GLU A 250 3.29 1.19 8.97
N ASN A 251 2.94 -0.04 9.34
CA ASN A 251 1.83 -0.37 10.21
C ASN A 251 2.33 -1.17 11.41
N ALA A 252 1.92 -0.79 12.61
CA ALA A 252 2.40 -1.38 13.86
C ALA A 252 1.60 -2.61 14.34
N ASN A 253 0.39 -2.83 13.81
CA ASN A 253 -0.50 -3.90 14.24
C ASN A 253 -1.12 -4.71 13.09
N GLY A 254 -0.73 -4.43 11.86
CA GLY A 254 -1.22 -5.05 10.63
C GLY A 254 -0.14 -5.25 9.57
N GLY A 255 -0.54 -5.24 8.31
CA GLY A 255 0.35 -5.24 7.16
C GLY A 255 0.69 -3.84 6.72
N ASP A 256 1.92 -3.61 6.26
CA ASP A 256 2.34 -2.35 5.67
C ASP A 256 1.51 -2.01 4.44
N LEU A 257 1.25 -0.72 4.24
CA LEU A 257 0.48 -0.22 3.11
C LEU A 257 1.41 0.36 2.04
N TYR A 258 1.16 -0.02 0.79
CA TYR A 258 1.85 0.50 -0.39
C TYR A 258 0.82 1.10 -1.34
N ILE A 259 0.78 2.43 -1.44
CA ILE A 259 -0.18 3.15 -2.29
C ILE A 259 0.47 3.39 -3.66
N TYR A 260 0.01 2.65 -4.65
CA TYR A 260 0.33 2.82 -6.06
C TYR A 260 -0.70 3.74 -6.73
N PRO A 261 -0.42 4.30 -7.90
CA PRO A 261 -1.39 5.20 -8.54
C PRO A 261 -2.79 4.61 -8.77
N ALA A 262 -2.93 3.29 -8.93
CA ALA A 262 -4.21 2.64 -9.22
C ALA A 262 -4.81 1.85 -8.07
N PHE A 263 -3.99 1.44 -7.11
CA PHE A 263 -4.42 0.57 -6.01
C PHE A 263 -3.52 0.75 -4.79
N LEU A 264 -4.07 0.38 -3.66
CA LEU A 264 -3.35 0.19 -2.41
C LEU A 264 -3.09 -1.30 -2.22
N ALA A 265 -1.86 -1.68 -1.90
CA ALA A 265 -1.50 -3.03 -1.48
C ALA A 265 -1.26 -3.07 0.03
N ILE A 266 -1.81 -4.06 0.71
CA ILE A 266 -1.58 -4.36 2.12
C ILE A 266 -0.69 -5.59 2.16
N VAL A 267 0.45 -5.54 2.84
CA VAL A 267 1.42 -6.64 2.89
C VAL A 267 1.71 -7.01 4.32
N ASP A 268 1.30 -8.18 4.76
CA ASP A 268 1.58 -8.67 6.11
C ASP A 268 2.99 -9.25 6.26
N ALA A 269 3.38 -9.56 7.49
CA ALA A 269 4.68 -10.16 7.81
C ALA A 269 4.89 -11.54 7.14
N ASN A 270 3.83 -12.27 6.84
CA ASN A 270 3.86 -13.57 6.17
C ASN A 270 3.88 -13.44 4.64
N LYS A 271 3.98 -12.21 4.13
CA LYS A 271 3.94 -11.89 2.70
C LYS A 271 2.62 -12.26 2.02
N LYS A 272 1.56 -12.37 2.79
CA LYS A 272 0.21 -12.36 2.26
C LYS A 272 -0.17 -10.92 1.96
N PHE A 273 -0.96 -10.68 0.93
CA PHE A 273 -1.33 -9.33 0.54
C PHE A 273 -2.77 -9.23 0.04
N GLY A 274 -3.34 -8.07 0.30
CA GLY A 274 -4.61 -7.61 -0.25
C GLY A 274 -4.40 -6.46 -1.22
N LEU A 275 -5.33 -6.26 -2.13
CA LEU A 275 -5.30 -5.17 -3.10
C LEU A 275 -6.62 -4.42 -3.10
N ILE A 276 -6.57 -3.11 -2.87
CA ILE A 276 -7.74 -2.24 -2.87
C ILE A 276 -7.63 -1.25 -4.02
N ASP A 277 -8.68 -1.16 -4.84
CA ASP A 277 -8.76 -0.13 -5.87
C ASP A 277 -8.77 1.25 -5.21
N ILE A 278 -7.85 2.15 -5.62
CA ILE A 278 -7.72 3.48 -5.03
C ILE A 278 -9.03 4.29 -5.07
N ARG A 279 -9.97 3.94 -5.98
CA ARG A 279 -11.29 4.56 -6.07
C ARG A 279 -12.30 4.02 -5.05
N GLU A 280 -12.04 2.82 -4.51
CA GLU A 280 -12.84 2.17 -3.45
C GLU A 280 -12.23 2.40 -2.06
N LEU A 281 -11.09 3.12 -2.02
CA LEU A 281 -10.49 3.57 -0.78
C LEU A 281 -11.26 4.78 -0.26
N ASP A 282 -11.78 4.67 0.94
CA ASP A 282 -12.32 5.80 1.69
C ASP A 282 -11.16 6.44 2.47
N PHE A 283 -10.77 7.64 2.03
CA PHE A 283 -9.71 8.44 2.63
C PHE A 283 -10.32 9.63 3.34
N ASN A 284 -10.16 9.70 4.66
CA ASN A 284 -10.64 10.79 5.49
C ASN A 284 -9.47 11.50 6.17
N PHE A 285 -9.63 12.80 6.36
CA PHE A 285 -8.67 13.64 7.09
C PHE A 285 -9.40 14.60 8.01
N HIS A 286 -8.91 14.72 9.23
CA HIS A 286 -9.38 15.72 10.17
C HIS A 286 -8.28 16.23 11.11
N GLY A 287 -8.51 17.40 11.70
CA GLY A 287 -7.64 17.93 12.76
C GLY A 287 -8.06 17.39 14.11
N GLN A 288 -7.13 16.77 14.84
CA GLN A 288 -7.38 16.23 16.17
C GLN A 288 -6.77 17.13 17.26
N ARG A 289 -7.55 17.41 18.33
CA ARG A 289 -7.04 18.00 19.58
C ARG A 289 -6.52 16.88 20.47
N PHE A 290 -5.24 16.85 20.67
CA PHE A 290 -4.59 15.81 21.46
C PHE A 290 -3.95 16.38 22.73
N LEU A 291 -4.26 15.79 23.88
CA LEU A 291 -3.62 16.12 25.17
C LEU A 291 -2.27 15.40 25.20
N GLU A 292 -1.17 16.16 24.97
CA GLU A 292 0.15 15.57 24.83
C GLU A 292 0.85 15.48 26.18
N GLU A 293 0.90 14.27 26.73
CA GLU A 293 1.60 13.99 28.00
C GLU A 293 3.09 13.68 27.80
N GLU A 294 3.48 13.37 26.55
CA GLU A 294 4.88 13.19 26.17
C GLU A 294 5.52 14.51 25.75
N LYS A 295 6.77 14.44 25.29
CA LYS A 295 7.44 15.58 24.71
C LYS A 295 6.73 16.03 23.43
N VAL A 296 6.25 17.28 23.43
CA VAL A 296 5.64 17.91 22.26
C VAL A 296 6.63 17.92 21.08
N PRO A 297 6.24 17.40 19.88
CA PRO A 297 7.04 17.52 18.68
C PRO A 297 7.26 19.00 18.31
N LYS A 298 8.42 19.32 17.74
CA LYS A 298 8.79 20.70 17.39
C LYS A 298 7.92 21.30 16.28
N ASP A 299 7.36 20.45 15.43
CA ASP A 299 6.48 20.84 14.32
C ASP A 299 4.99 20.80 14.68
N ALA A 300 4.68 20.48 15.92
CA ALA A 300 3.32 20.50 16.44
C ALA A 300 2.90 21.90 16.87
N VAL A 301 1.64 22.23 16.66
CA VAL A 301 1.06 23.49 17.12
C VAL A 301 0.33 23.25 18.44
N VAL A 302 0.82 23.88 19.52
CA VAL A 302 0.10 23.92 20.80
C VAL A 302 -0.99 24.97 20.69
N ILE A 303 -2.25 24.55 20.77
CA ILE A 303 -3.42 25.42 20.59
C ILE A 303 -4.04 25.85 21.92
N ASP A 304 -3.78 25.08 22.98
CA ASP A 304 -4.34 25.35 24.31
C ASP A 304 -3.56 24.58 25.40
N HIS A 305 -3.96 24.71 26.65
CA HIS A 305 -3.47 23.92 27.78
C HIS A 305 -4.65 23.47 28.64
N THR A 306 -4.54 22.29 29.22
CA THR A 306 -5.47 21.81 30.24
C THR A 306 -4.70 21.32 31.47
N TRP A 307 -5.42 20.91 32.50
CA TRP A 307 -4.82 20.33 33.70
C TRP A 307 -4.96 18.80 33.67
N ALA A 308 -3.99 18.11 34.22
CA ALA A 308 -4.04 16.63 34.30
C ALA A 308 -5.27 16.14 35.07
N LYS A 309 -5.70 16.94 36.06
CA LYS A 309 -6.96 16.72 36.79
C LYS A 309 -7.81 17.98 36.77
N VAL A 310 -9.03 17.84 36.22
CA VAL A 310 -9.97 18.95 36.05
C VAL A 310 -11.27 18.74 36.82
N ASN A 311 -11.87 19.82 37.24
CA ASN A 311 -13.24 19.85 37.69
C ASN A 311 -14.20 19.78 36.47
N LYS A 312 -15.49 19.55 36.69
CA LYS A 312 -16.50 19.47 35.64
C LYS A 312 -16.57 20.73 34.74
N ASN A 313 -16.15 21.87 35.25
CA ASN A 313 -16.08 23.15 34.52
C ASN A 313 -14.71 23.42 33.86
N GLY A 314 -13.83 22.46 33.79
CA GLY A 314 -12.48 22.61 33.19
C GLY A 314 -11.43 23.29 34.07
N THR A 315 -11.78 23.78 35.25
CA THR A 315 -10.82 24.40 36.19
C THR A 315 -9.96 23.31 36.88
N PRO A 316 -8.73 23.64 37.33
CA PRO A 316 -7.88 22.68 38.03
C PRO A 316 -8.53 22.13 39.30
N ASP A 317 -8.49 20.81 39.47
CA ASP A 317 -8.97 20.18 40.71
C ASP A 317 -7.93 20.36 41.84
N LYS A 318 -8.20 21.29 42.74
CA LYS A 318 -7.32 21.66 43.84
C LYS A 318 -7.08 20.57 44.91
N ARG A 319 -7.82 19.46 44.83
CA ARG A 319 -7.60 18.30 45.71
C ARG A 319 -6.32 17.55 45.36
N PHE A 320 -5.84 17.69 44.12
CA PHE A 320 -4.60 17.11 43.65
C PHE A 320 -3.47 18.13 43.78
N LYS A 321 -2.59 17.94 44.75
CA LYS A 321 -1.50 18.90 45.07
C LYS A 321 -0.47 18.96 43.94
N ASP A 322 -0.23 17.84 43.23
CA ASP A 322 0.76 17.71 42.15
C ASP A 322 0.09 17.82 40.77
N ASN A 323 -0.99 18.58 40.67
CA ASN A 323 -1.69 18.79 39.39
C ASN A 323 -0.85 19.70 38.48
N TYR A 324 -0.62 19.27 37.26
CA TYR A 324 0.20 19.98 36.27
C TYR A 324 -0.58 20.28 35.01
N GLN A 325 -0.07 21.22 34.21
CA GLN A 325 -0.65 21.54 32.89
C GLN A 325 -0.17 20.59 31.82
N ILE A 326 -1.09 20.19 30.94
CA ILE A 326 -0.85 19.37 29.78
C ILE A 326 -1.14 20.24 28.54
N PRO A 327 -0.20 20.36 27.58
CA PRO A 327 -0.46 21.05 26.33
C PRO A 327 -1.47 20.31 25.50
N ILE A 328 -2.33 21.04 24.81
CA ILE A 328 -3.27 20.54 23.80
C ILE A 328 -2.68 20.86 22.44
N CYS A 329 -2.26 19.82 21.72
CA CYS A 329 -1.68 19.93 20.39
C CYS A 329 -2.74 19.72 19.32
N LYS A 330 -2.59 20.40 18.19
CA LYS A 330 -3.35 20.15 16.97
C LYS A 330 -2.54 19.22 16.09
N TYR A 331 -2.99 17.97 15.93
CA TYR A 331 -2.41 16.98 15.04
C TYR A 331 -3.29 16.77 13.81
N GLY A 332 -2.71 16.27 12.72
CA GLY A 332 -3.47 15.75 11.58
C GLY A 332 -3.76 14.28 11.80
N GLU A 333 -4.98 13.84 11.54
CA GLU A 333 -5.36 12.43 11.56
C GLU A 333 -5.84 12.00 10.17
N ILE A 334 -5.26 10.92 9.66
CA ILE A 334 -5.60 10.28 8.39
C ILE A 334 -6.23 8.94 8.70
N GLU A 335 -7.44 8.71 8.18
CA GLU A 335 -8.13 7.44 8.25
C GLU A 335 -8.23 6.82 6.85
N LEU A 336 -7.92 5.54 6.77
CA LEU A 336 -7.98 4.74 5.56
C LEU A 336 -8.91 3.57 5.79
N THR A 337 -10.05 3.57 5.14
CA THR A 337 -11.04 2.49 5.28
C THR A 337 -11.48 1.98 3.91
N SER A 338 -12.03 0.77 3.88
CA SER A 338 -12.66 0.21 2.67
C SER A 338 -13.76 -0.78 3.01
N SER A 339 -14.66 -1.00 2.06
CA SER A 339 -15.72 -2.02 2.17
C SER A 339 -15.18 -3.46 2.24
N THR A 340 -13.88 -3.66 1.95
CA THR A 340 -13.22 -4.97 1.96
C THR A 340 -12.46 -5.25 3.25
N GLY A 341 -12.54 -4.37 4.27
CA GLY A 341 -12.00 -4.61 5.61
C GLY A 341 -10.69 -3.86 5.93
N LEU A 342 -10.25 -2.91 5.10
CA LEU A 342 -9.19 -1.97 5.50
C LEU A 342 -9.75 -1.05 6.60
N ASN A 343 -9.00 -0.89 7.69
CA ASN A 343 -9.32 0.03 8.78
C ASN A 343 -8.03 0.45 9.48
N GLU A 344 -7.45 1.57 9.08
CA GLU A 344 -6.20 2.11 9.59
C GLU A 344 -6.32 3.60 9.86
N ALA A 345 -5.67 4.06 10.93
CA ALA A 345 -5.64 5.47 11.29
C ALA A 345 -4.22 5.90 11.70
N TYR A 346 -3.82 7.07 11.25
CA TYR A 346 -2.49 7.61 11.51
C TYR A 346 -2.59 9.04 12.04
N SER A 347 -1.88 9.33 13.13
CA SER A 347 -1.73 10.68 13.67
C SER A 347 -0.36 11.24 13.30
N LEU A 348 -0.31 12.50 12.89
CA LEU A 348 0.88 13.17 12.40
C LEU A 348 1.10 14.50 13.16
N SER A 349 2.34 14.74 13.58
CA SER A 349 2.68 15.88 14.44
C SER A 349 2.47 17.25 13.78
N SER A 350 2.64 17.36 12.45
CA SER A 350 2.38 18.59 11.70
C SER A 350 1.01 18.55 11.02
N TYR A 351 0.04 19.28 11.55
CA TYR A 351 -1.29 19.42 10.96
C TYR A 351 -1.22 19.96 9.52
N GLU A 352 -0.44 21.01 9.27
CA GLU A 352 -0.37 21.68 7.97
C GLU A 352 0.13 20.75 6.86
N LYS A 353 1.22 20.02 7.10
CA LYS A 353 1.76 19.06 6.13
C LYS A 353 0.77 17.93 5.86
N SER A 354 0.08 17.47 6.89
CA SER A 354 -0.95 16.42 6.78
C SER A 354 -2.14 16.90 5.98
N GLU A 355 -2.58 18.15 6.18
CA GLU A 355 -3.68 18.77 5.43
C GLU A 355 -3.34 18.91 3.94
N HIS A 356 -2.14 19.39 3.60
CA HIS A 356 -1.72 19.51 2.20
C HIS A 356 -1.65 18.15 1.49
N PHE A 357 -1.12 17.13 2.18
CA PHE A 357 -1.10 15.78 1.65
C PHE A 357 -2.53 15.25 1.45
N ALA A 358 -3.39 15.41 2.44
CA ALA A 358 -4.77 14.95 2.38
C ALA A 358 -5.55 15.61 1.24
N GLN A 359 -5.42 16.92 1.07
CA GLN A 359 -6.04 17.65 -0.05
C GLN A 359 -5.56 17.09 -1.39
N SER A 360 -4.25 16.89 -1.57
CA SER A 360 -3.69 16.34 -2.80
C SER A 360 -4.16 14.91 -3.07
N MET A 361 -4.32 14.07 -2.04
CA MET A 361 -4.86 12.71 -2.16
C MET A 361 -6.33 12.71 -2.59
N ILE A 362 -7.16 13.56 -1.97
CA ILE A 362 -8.57 13.72 -2.31
C ILE A 362 -8.74 14.24 -3.75
N GLU A 363 -7.92 15.23 -4.16
CA GLU A 363 -7.93 15.74 -5.53
C GLU A 363 -7.52 14.67 -6.54
N TYR A 364 -6.48 13.90 -6.23
CA TYR A 364 -6.04 12.79 -7.06
C TYR A 364 -7.14 11.75 -7.22
N GLN A 365 -7.78 11.32 -6.12
CA GLN A 365 -8.89 10.37 -6.17
C GLN A 365 -10.09 10.89 -6.99
N LYS A 366 -10.43 12.19 -6.90
CA LYS A 366 -11.48 12.81 -7.71
C LYS A 366 -11.16 12.76 -9.21
N THR A 367 -9.90 12.90 -9.58
CA THR A 367 -9.47 12.89 -10.99
C THR A 367 -9.57 11.50 -11.61
N ILE A 368 -9.39 10.44 -10.82
CA ILE A 368 -9.43 9.04 -11.29
C ILE A 368 -10.79 8.36 -11.10
N LYS A 369 -11.68 8.90 -10.26
CA LYS A 369 -13.09 8.50 -10.12
C LYS A 369 -13.93 8.97 -11.29
#